data_c89c68a3b53adff3b5790a58c26be628
#
_entry.id   c89c68a3b53adff3b5790a58c26be628
#
_cell.length_a   1.000
_cell.length_b   1.000
_cell.length_c   1.000
_cell.angle_alpha   90.00
_cell.angle_beta   90.00
_cell.angle_gamma   90.00
#
_symmetry.space_group_name_H-M   'P 1'
#
loop_
_entity.id
_entity.type
_entity.pdbx_description
1 polymer ?
#
loop_
_entity_poly.entity_id
_entity_poly.type
_entity_poly.pdbx_seq_one_letter_code
_entity_poly.pdbx_strand_id
1 'polypeptide(L)'
;MRHWEAATNNPDDPSKPFADLMVGYPKVIFSRTNQTVSGINATMATKPIVEAIQELKQQDGKDIIAYGGAGFVTSLIENGLIDELNLFINPTAIGEGLTIFSGKTPFELDNSTRYGCGIVVNKYVPVK
;
A
#
# COMPACT_ATOMS: atom_id res chain seq x y z
N MET A 1 9.93 -7.60 -2.99
CA MET A 1 9.46 -9.01 -2.99
C MET A 1 10.48 -10.02 -2.47
N ARG A 2 11.77 -9.92 -2.83
CA ARG A 2 12.82 -10.87 -2.39
C ARG A 2 12.83 -11.15 -0.88
N HIS A 3 12.60 -10.11 -0.07
CA HIS A 3 12.55 -10.26 1.39
C HIS A 3 11.45 -11.23 1.83
N TRP A 4 10.24 -11.06 1.28
CA TRP A 4 9.10 -11.91 1.65
C TRP A 4 9.23 -13.33 1.12
N GLU A 5 9.79 -13.50 -0.07
CA GLU A 5 10.08 -14.83 -0.63
C GLU A 5 11.11 -15.57 0.22
N ALA A 6 12.16 -14.88 0.68
CA ALA A 6 13.14 -15.46 1.59
C ALA A 6 12.52 -15.84 2.94
N ALA A 7 11.68 -14.98 3.51
CA ALA A 7 11.02 -15.25 4.79
C ALA A 7 10.05 -16.44 4.68
N THR A 8 9.31 -16.55 3.58
CA THR A 8 8.37 -17.67 3.36
C THR A 8 9.10 -19.02 3.24
N ASN A 9 10.33 -19.01 2.73
CA ASN A 9 11.15 -20.21 2.57
C ASN A 9 11.95 -20.57 3.83
N ASN A 10 11.91 -19.75 4.87
CA ASN A 10 12.58 -20.00 6.15
C ASN A 10 11.55 -20.34 7.23
N PRO A 11 11.43 -21.62 7.67
CA PRO A 11 10.43 -22.03 8.64
C PRO A 11 10.63 -21.41 10.02
N ASP A 12 11.80 -20.89 10.33
CA ASP A 12 12.13 -20.28 11.62
C ASP A 12 11.95 -18.76 11.63
N ASP A 13 11.59 -18.16 10.49
CA ASP A 13 11.38 -16.72 10.41
C ASP A 13 10.06 -16.32 11.12
N PRO A 14 10.10 -15.42 12.12
CA PRO A 14 8.91 -15.02 12.85
C PRO A 14 7.89 -14.26 11.98
N SER A 15 8.31 -13.69 10.86
CA SER A 15 7.43 -13.02 9.91
C SER A 15 6.82 -13.94 8.86
N LYS A 16 7.14 -15.24 8.89
CA LYS A 16 6.68 -16.22 7.89
C LYS A 16 5.16 -16.21 7.65
N PRO A 17 4.28 -16.18 8.67
CA PRO A 17 2.84 -16.15 8.42
C PRO A 17 2.40 -14.95 7.59
N PHE A 18 2.98 -13.78 7.83
CA PHE A 18 2.73 -12.58 7.03
C PHE A 18 3.38 -12.67 5.65
N ALA A 19 4.58 -13.19 5.57
CA ALA A 19 5.30 -13.41 4.30
C ALA A 19 4.52 -14.35 3.38
N ASP A 20 3.94 -15.41 3.91
CA ASP A 20 3.11 -16.35 3.15
C ASP A 20 1.90 -15.65 2.51
N LEU A 21 1.27 -14.71 3.23
CA LEU A 21 0.20 -13.89 2.69
C LEU A 21 0.71 -12.96 1.58
N MET A 22 1.83 -12.27 1.82
CA MET A 22 2.42 -11.32 0.86
C MET A 22 2.85 -12.00 -0.45
N VAL A 23 3.38 -13.22 -0.36
CA VAL A 23 3.78 -14.00 -1.54
C VAL A 23 2.57 -14.60 -2.23
N GLY A 24 1.58 -15.05 -1.48
CA GLY A 24 0.39 -15.75 -1.99
C GLY A 24 -0.59 -14.84 -2.73
N TYR A 25 -0.73 -13.59 -2.34
CA TYR A 25 -1.67 -12.69 -2.99
C TYR A 25 -1.21 -12.28 -4.41
N PRO A 26 -2.14 -12.17 -5.37
CA PRO A 26 -1.85 -11.56 -6.66
C PRO A 26 -1.37 -10.11 -6.48
N LYS A 27 -0.33 -9.74 -7.20
CA LYS A 27 0.29 -8.41 -7.12
C LYS A 27 0.38 -7.79 -8.48
N VAL A 28 0.02 -6.52 -8.60
CA VAL A 28 0.22 -5.71 -9.79
C VAL A 28 1.25 -4.63 -9.48
N ILE A 29 2.31 -4.58 -10.26
CA ILE A 29 3.44 -3.69 -10.04
C ILE A 29 3.39 -2.54 -11.03
N PHE A 30 3.51 -1.32 -10.52
CA PHE A 30 3.62 -0.10 -11.31
C PHE A 30 5.07 0.40 -11.24
N SER A 31 5.69 0.60 -12.39
CA SER A 31 7.05 1.13 -12.46
C SER A 31 7.22 1.99 -13.69
N ARG A 32 7.96 3.09 -13.54
CA ARG A 32 8.32 3.97 -14.67
C ARG A 32 9.57 3.51 -15.39
N THR A 33 10.42 2.73 -14.72
CA THR A 33 11.76 2.37 -15.20
C THR A 33 11.91 0.89 -15.52
N ASN A 34 11.25 0.02 -14.78
CA ASN A 34 11.30 -1.42 -14.99
C ASN A 34 10.16 -1.86 -15.91
N GLN A 35 10.49 -2.58 -16.98
CA GLN A 35 9.49 -3.11 -17.91
C GLN A 35 9.18 -4.60 -17.66
N THR A 36 9.96 -5.24 -16.80
CA THR A 36 9.77 -6.63 -16.42
C THR A 36 9.72 -6.77 -14.92
N VAL A 37 8.94 -7.71 -14.44
CA VAL A 37 8.84 -8.01 -13.02
C VAL A 37 9.18 -9.48 -12.80
N SER A 38 9.91 -9.75 -11.73
CA SER A 38 10.13 -11.09 -11.22
C SER A 38 9.53 -11.22 -9.83
N GLY A 39 8.85 -12.31 -9.58
CA GLY A 39 8.21 -12.57 -8.30
C GLY A 39 7.02 -13.49 -8.44
N ILE A 40 6.68 -14.16 -7.36
CA ILE A 40 5.55 -15.09 -7.30
C ILE A 40 4.24 -14.28 -7.34
N ASN A 41 3.32 -14.66 -8.22
CA ASN A 41 2.03 -14.01 -8.40
C ASN A 41 2.13 -12.49 -8.66
N ALA A 42 3.20 -12.05 -9.32
CA ALA A 42 3.43 -10.66 -9.64
C ALA A 42 3.33 -10.42 -11.15
N THR A 43 2.59 -9.39 -11.53
CA THR A 43 2.45 -8.94 -12.92
C THR A 43 2.75 -7.45 -13.02
N MET A 44 3.22 -7.02 -14.20
CA MET A 44 3.46 -5.61 -14.48
C MET A 44 2.19 -4.97 -15.03
N ALA A 45 1.85 -3.79 -14.52
CA ALA A 45 0.78 -2.98 -15.10
C ALA A 45 1.20 -2.49 -16.50
N THR A 46 0.30 -2.64 -17.47
CA THR A 46 0.55 -2.26 -18.87
C THR A 46 -0.20 -0.99 -19.28
N LYS A 47 -1.13 -0.52 -18.44
CA LYS A 47 -1.97 0.65 -18.69
C LYS A 47 -1.61 1.80 -17.75
N PRO A 48 -2.02 3.03 -18.08
CA PRO A 48 -1.89 4.16 -17.15
C PRO A 48 -2.55 3.86 -15.80
N ILE A 49 -2.01 4.46 -14.74
CA ILE A 49 -2.39 4.15 -13.36
C ILE A 49 -3.91 4.26 -13.12
N VAL A 50 -4.55 5.32 -13.61
CA VAL A 50 -6.00 5.54 -13.38
C VAL A 50 -6.80 4.39 -13.98
N GLU A 51 -6.54 4.07 -15.24
CA GLU A 51 -7.24 3.03 -15.98
C GLU A 51 -7.00 1.65 -15.36
N ALA A 52 -5.73 1.33 -15.05
CA ALA A 52 -5.38 0.05 -14.45
C ALA A 52 -6.04 -0.16 -13.08
N ILE A 53 -6.06 0.85 -12.22
CA ILE A 53 -6.69 0.77 -10.90
C ILE A 53 -8.21 0.66 -11.03
N GLN A 54 -8.83 1.41 -11.94
CA GLN A 54 -10.27 1.32 -12.16
C GLN A 54 -10.70 -0.08 -12.63
N GLU A 55 -9.92 -0.68 -13.52
CA GLU A 55 -10.18 -2.06 -13.96
C GLU A 55 -10.03 -3.06 -12.82
N LEU A 56 -9.00 -2.91 -11.99
CA LEU A 56 -8.81 -3.78 -10.82
C LEU A 56 -9.98 -3.67 -9.84
N LYS A 57 -10.51 -2.46 -9.63
CA LYS A 57 -11.67 -2.25 -8.75
C LYS A 57 -12.97 -2.84 -9.28
N GLN A 58 -13.08 -3.05 -10.58
CA GLN A 58 -14.25 -3.66 -11.21
C GLN A 58 -14.25 -5.19 -11.11
N GLN A 59 -13.12 -5.80 -10.77
CA GLN A 59 -13.03 -7.24 -10.61
C GLN A 59 -13.69 -7.69 -9.30
N ASP A 60 -14.36 -8.83 -9.35
CA ASP A 60 -14.88 -9.46 -8.14
C ASP A 60 -13.74 -9.87 -7.22
N GLY A 61 -13.87 -9.58 -5.95
CA GLY A 61 -12.86 -9.92 -4.96
C GLY A 61 -13.00 -9.12 -3.69
N LYS A 62 -11.98 -9.22 -2.86
CA LYS A 62 -11.85 -8.46 -1.61
C LYS A 62 -11.11 -7.16 -1.86
N ASP A 63 -10.76 -6.49 -0.77
CA ASP A 63 -10.07 -5.21 -0.79
C ASP A 63 -8.72 -5.28 -1.52
N ILE A 64 -8.36 -4.17 -2.13
CA ILE A 64 -7.06 -3.99 -2.77
C ILE A 64 -6.20 -3.15 -1.83
N ILE A 65 -5.02 -3.64 -1.50
CA ILE A 65 -4.06 -2.93 -0.64
C ILE A 65 -2.95 -2.35 -1.51
N ALA A 66 -2.69 -1.06 -1.36
CA ALA A 66 -1.55 -0.43 -2.00
C ALA A 66 -0.34 -0.44 -1.06
N TYR A 67 0.72 -1.09 -1.51
CA TYR A 67 2.05 -1.03 -0.92
C TYR A 67 2.96 -0.36 -1.91
N GLY A 68 3.50 0.75 -1.57
CA GLY A 68 4.37 1.39 -2.53
C GLY A 68 5.21 2.49 -1.91
N GLY A 69 6.13 3.02 -2.67
CA GLY A 69 6.87 4.20 -2.28
C GLY A 69 5.95 5.44 -2.24
N ALA A 70 6.46 6.51 -1.64
CA ALA A 70 5.70 7.76 -1.47
C ALA A 70 5.15 8.30 -2.78
N GLY A 71 5.93 8.25 -3.87
CA GLY A 71 5.50 8.75 -5.18
C GLY A 71 4.30 8.00 -5.76
N PHE A 72 4.27 6.69 -5.60
CA PHE A 72 3.13 5.87 -6.05
C PHE A 72 1.87 6.20 -5.26
N VAL A 73 1.97 6.27 -3.93
CA VAL A 73 0.83 6.62 -3.07
C VAL A 73 0.35 8.03 -3.35
N THR A 74 1.25 8.98 -3.55
CA THR A 74 0.92 10.35 -3.96
C THR A 74 0.09 10.35 -5.24
N SER A 75 0.50 9.58 -6.25
CA SER A 75 -0.25 9.48 -7.51
C SER A 75 -1.66 8.92 -7.31
N LEU A 76 -1.82 7.94 -6.42
CA LEU A 76 -3.14 7.40 -6.09
C LEU A 76 -4.03 8.45 -5.43
N ILE A 77 -3.49 9.22 -4.51
CA ILE A 77 -4.22 10.29 -3.81
C ILE A 77 -4.63 11.41 -4.78
N GLU A 78 -3.69 11.88 -5.59
CA GLU A 78 -3.93 12.95 -6.58
C GLU A 78 -5.02 12.60 -7.60
N ASN A 79 -5.11 11.33 -7.98
CA ASN A 79 -6.09 10.86 -8.95
C ASN A 79 -7.40 10.37 -8.30
N GLY A 80 -7.56 10.54 -6.99
CA GLY A 80 -8.78 10.15 -6.28
C GLY A 80 -9.05 8.65 -6.28
N LEU A 81 -8.01 7.84 -6.31
CA LEU A 81 -8.11 6.38 -6.41
C LEU A 81 -8.14 5.68 -5.05
N ILE A 82 -7.90 6.42 -3.97
CA ILE A 82 -7.90 5.91 -2.60
C ILE A 82 -9.33 5.96 -2.05
N ASP A 83 -9.81 4.84 -1.54
CA ASP A 83 -11.12 4.75 -0.86
C ASP A 83 -10.96 4.82 0.66
N GLU A 84 -9.81 4.39 1.16
CA GLU A 84 -9.50 4.33 2.57
C GLU A 84 -8.00 4.50 2.77
N LEU A 85 -7.61 5.35 3.71
CA LEU A 85 -6.23 5.62 4.04
C LEU A 85 -6.00 5.32 5.53
N ASN A 86 -5.16 4.34 5.81
CA ASN A 86 -4.79 3.96 7.17
C ASN A 86 -3.38 4.46 7.47
N LEU A 87 -3.26 5.45 8.35
CA LEU A 87 -1.98 6.03 8.74
C LEU A 87 -1.54 5.52 10.11
N PHE A 88 -0.36 4.93 10.15
CA PHE A 88 0.31 4.49 11.38
C PHE A 88 1.17 5.62 11.89
N ILE A 89 0.76 6.22 12.99
CA ILE A 89 1.47 7.34 13.62
C ILE A 89 2.34 6.79 14.73
N ASN A 90 3.66 6.86 14.53
CA ASN A 90 4.64 6.49 15.53
C ASN A 90 4.85 7.64 16.51
N PRO A 91 5.07 7.35 17.81
CA PRO A 91 5.28 8.39 18.82
C PRO A 91 6.73 8.95 18.79
N THR A 92 7.18 9.36 17.62
CA THR A 92 8.54 9.85 17.38
C THR A 92 8.52 10.97 16.37
N ALA A 93 9.12 12.10 16.73
CA ALA A 93 9.31 13.22 15.82
C ALA A 93 10.68 13.09 15.15
N ILE A 94 10.72 13.19 13.82
CA ILE A 94 11.97 13.05 13.05
C ILE A 94 12.43 14.38 12.43
N GLY A 95 11.66 15.46 12.61
CA GLY A 95 11.95 16.78 12.07
C GLY A 95 11.58 16.94 10.60
N GLU A 96 12.12 16.12 9.71
CA GLU A 96 11.87 16.14 8.28
C GLU A 96 11.63 14.73 7.75
N GLY A 97 10.99 14.63 6.59
CA GLY A 97 10.75 13.34 5.96
C GLY A 97 10.03 13.47 4.62
N LEU A 98 9.84 12.34 3.97
CA LEU A 98 9.03 12.26 2.75
C LEU A 98 7.55 12.36 3.10
N THR A 99 6.83 13.17 2.35
CA THR A 99 5.37 13.24 2.44
C THR A 99 4.74 12.46 1.29
N ILE A 100 3.56 11.87 1.55
CA ILE A 100 2.71 11.28 0.52
C ILE A 100 1.72 12.27 -0.06
N PHE A 101 1.63 13.48 0.53
CA PHE A 101 0.70 14.53 0.10
C PHE A 101 1.44 15.61 -0.67
N SER A 102 1.01 15.84 -1.91
CA SER A 102 1.56 16.89 -2.77
C SER A 102 0.80 18.21 -2.67
N GLY A 103 -0.37 18.17 -2.07
CA GLY A 103 -1.23 19.35 -1.91
C GLY A 103 -2.30 19.12 -0.86
N LYS A 104 -3.20 20.08 -0.75
CA LYS A 104 -4.30 19.99 0.20
C LYS A 104 -5.34 18.98 -0.29
N THR A 105 -5.52 17.91 0.45
CA THR A 105 -6.54 16.89 0.18
C THR A 105 -7.38 16.70 1.45
N PRO A 106 -8.67 17.00 1.43
CA PRO A 106 -9.51 16.84 2.61
C PRO A 106 -9.89 15.38 2.83
N PHE A 107 -9.80 14.94 4.08
CA PHE A 107 -10.25 13.63 4.52
C PHE A 107 -11.14 13.76 5.74
N GLU A 108 -11.99 12.77 5.94
CA GLU A 108 -12.75 12.60 7.19
C GLU A 108 -12.12 11.48 8.01
N LEU A 109 -11.99 11.69 9.31
CA LEU A 109 -11.56 10.64 10.23
C LEU A 109 -12.71 9.67 10.47
N ASP A 110 -12.53 8.43 10.03
CA ASP A 110 -13.51 7.36 10.22
C ASP A 110 -13.29 6.63 11.54
N ASN A 111 -12.04 6.32 11.87
CA ASN A 111 -11.70 5.62 13.09
C ASN A 111 -10.27 5.94 13.53
N SER A 112 -10.04 5.85 14.85
CA SER A 112 -8.71 5.99 15.43
C SER A 112 -8.51 4.91 16.48
N THR A 113 -7.45 4.13 16.34
CA THR A 113 -7.13 3.03 17.24
C THR A 113 -5.79 3.25 17.92
N ARG A 114 -5.80 3.23 19.25
CA ARG A 114 -4.61 3.34 20.08
C ARG A 114 -4.10 1.95 20.43
N TYR A 115 -2.80 1.73 20.25
CA TYR A 115 -2.13 0.49 20.64
C TYR A 115 -1.23 0.72 21.86
N GLY A 116 -1.03 -0.35 22.65
CA GLY A 116 -0.22 -0.28 23.88
C GLY A 116 1.24 0.10 23.64
N CYS A 117 1.78 -0.14 22.45
CA CYS A 117 3.15 0.27 22.09
C CYS A 117 3.30 1.77 21.80
N GLY A 118 2.19 2.52 21.82
CA GLY A 118 2.18 3.97 21.54
C GLY A 118 1.85 4.36 20.11
N ILE A 119 1.73 3.40 19.20
CA ILE A 119 1.29 3.65 17.82
C ILE A 119 -0.21 3.93 17.82
N VAL A 120 -0.62 4.92 17.03
CA VAL A 120 -2.03 5.19 16.73
C VAL A 120 -2.27 4.94 15.25
N VAL A 121 -3.31 4.19 14.92
CA VAL A 121 -3.73 3.99 13.53
C VAL A 121 -4.98 4.82 13.28
N ASN A 122 -4.87 5.79 12.40
CA ASN A 122 -5.99 6.61 11.97
C ASN A 122 -6.47 6.14 10.60
N LYS A 123 -7.74 5.82 10.52
CA LYS A 123 -8.41 5.47 9.28
C LYS A 123 -9.15 6.70 8.76
N TYR A 124 -8.81 7.12 7.57
CA TYR A 124 -9.42 8.25 6.89
C TYR A 124 -10.14 7.80 5.63
N VAL A 125 -11.21 8.50 5.30
CA VAL A 125 -11.91 8.37 4.02
C VAL A 125 -11.90 9.72 3.30
N PRO A 126 -11.77 9.73 1.96
CA PRO A 126 -11.81 11.00 1.22
C PRO A 126 -13.16 11.70 1.36
N VAL A 127 -13.13 13.03 1.47
CA VAL A 127 -14.32 13.84 1.41
C VAL A 127 -14.81 13.88 -0.04
N LYS A 128 -16.07 13.54 -0.23
CA LYS A 128 -16.72 13.55 -1.55
C LYS A 128 -17.43 14.86 -1.83
#